data_e2ac7165b5fd9113e14e2b04a032cd2b
#
_entry.id   e2ac7165b5fd9113e14e2b04a032cd2b
#
_cell.length_a   1.000
_cell.length_b   1.000
_cell.length_c   1.000
_cell.angle_alpha   90.00
_cell.angle_beta   90.00
_cell.angle_gamma   90.00
#
_symmetry.space_group_name_H-M   'P 1'
#
loop_
_entity.id
_entity.type
_entity.pdbx_description
1 polymer ?
#
loop_
_entity_poly.entity_id
_entity_poly.type
_entity_poly.pdbx_seq_one_letter_code
_entity_poly.pdbx_strand_id
1 'polypeptide(L)'
;EILRCLVGSEMCIRDRRYITKYLQDQRIAVAGMTQTELADAIYSEMAEYGFLTSYIYGDGIEEININSWRDIEVQYSDGRNEKLEEHFDSPEHALAVIRRMLHASGMVLDNASPLVTGHLTRNTRIAAMKSPVVDEDVGVAASIRIVNRHNLSREDLLRSGTATEEMLDWLSVFLRYGISICVAGATSSGKTTAAGWLLTTIPDSKRIFTIENGSRELELVREENGKVVNSVVHTLTRDSENERQRIDQIALVDICLRFNPDILVVGEMRGAEANAAQEAARVGVAVLTTIHSNSCEATYRRMVSLCKRAVDMSDETLLSYVTEAYPIVVFCKQLENKQRRMMEIMECEIQPNGDRRYNTLFRYVITENHMKDGKFVIEGHHTQVNEISVSLRKRLLENGMPNEELQALLNPKKEVNAT
;
A
#
# COMPACT_ATOMS: atom_id res chain seq x y z
N GLU A 1 -2.14 -19.13 -9.17
CA GLU A 1 -2.81 -20.32 -9.77
C GLU A 1 -4.22 -20.04 -10.24
N ILE A 2 -5.06 -19.30 -9.50
CA ILE A 2 -6.47 -19.02 -9.86
C ILE A 2 -6.60 -18.09 -11.08
N LEU A 3 -5.68 -17.14 -11.30
CA LEU A 3 -5.68 -16.26 -12.49
C LEU A 3 -5.08 -16.92 -13.75
N ARG A 4 -4.28 -17.94 -13.60
CA ARG A 4 -3.91 -18.85 -14.71
C ARG A 4 -5.14 -19.60 -15.25
N CYS A 5 -6.20 -19.75 -14.45
CA CYS A 5 -7.43 -20.48 -14.82
C CYS A 5 -8.52 -19.64 -15.51
N LEU A 6 -8.52 -18.30 -15.43
CA LEU A 6 -9.67 -17.49 -15.84
C LEU A 6 -9.57 -16.79 -17.19
N VAL A 7 -8.39 -16.74 -17.81
CA VAL A 7 -8.24 -16.24 -19.19
C VAL A 7 -7.38 -17.24 -19.97
N GLY A 8 -7.98 -18.35 -20.38
CA GLY A 8 -7.39 -19.19 -21.42
C GLY A 8 -6.64 -20.43 -20.97
N SER A 9 -7.03 -21.10 -19.88
CA SER A 9 -6.41 -22.38 -19.54
C SER A 9 -6.44 -23.38 -20.71
N GLU A 10 -7.53 -23.43 -21.45
CA GLU A 10 -7.63 -24.27 -22.67
C GLU A 10 -6.78 -23.71 -23.83
N MET A 11 -6.73 -22.38 -23.99
CA MET A 11 -5.93 -21.73 -25.03
C MET A 11 -4.43 -21.87 -24.72
N CYS A 12 -4.00 -21.61 -23.48
CA CYS A 12 -2.60 -21.81 -23.05
C CYS A 12 -2.14 -23.27 -23.21
N ILE A 13 -2.96 -24.23 -22.85
CA ILE A 13 -2.66 -25.66 -23.03
C ILE A 13 -2.59 -26.02 -24.52
N ARG A 14 -3.48 -25.48 -25.31
CA ARG A 14 -3.52 -25.68 -26.76
C ARG A 14 -2.27 -25.10 -27.44
N ASP A 15 -1.90 -23.89 -27.08
CA ASP A 15 -0.72 -23.20 -27.68
C ASP A 15 0.57 -23.90 -27.28
N ARG A 16 0.76 -24.30 -26.04
CA ARG A 16 1.91 -25.12 -25.63
C ARG A 16 1.97 -26.47 -26.34
N ARG A 17 0.84 -27.13 -26.57
CA ARG A 17 0.78 -28.35 -27.36
C ARG A 17 1.19 -28.10 -28.83
N TYR A 18 0.79 -26.98 -29.41
CA TYR A 18 1.21 -26.59 -30.76
C TYR A 18 2.72 -26.37 -30.84
N ILE A 19 3.29 -25.63 -29.90
CA ILE A 19 4.73 -25.39 -29.81
C ILE A 19 5.45 -26.73 -29.64
N THR A 20 5.05 -27.58 -28.71
CA THR A 20 5.66 -28.87 -28.46
C THR A 20 5.63 -29.75 -29.75
N LYS A 21 4.47 -29.80 -30.40
CA LYS A 21 4.33 -30.54 -31.66
C LYS A 21 5.26 -30.00 -32.78
N TYR A 22 5.30 -28.65 -32.93
CA TYR A 22 6.18 -28.00 -33.89
C TYR A 22 7.65 -28.34 -33.65
N LEU A 23 8.09 -28.26 -32.38
CA LEU A 23 9.45 -28.61 -31.97
C LEU A 23 9.80 -30.08 -32.31
N GLN A 24 8.84 -31.01 -32.10
CA GLN A 24 9.00 -32.42 -32.43
C GLN A 24 9.07 -32.63 -33.93
N ASP A 25 8.13 -32.05 -34.70
CA ASP A 25 8.06 -32.18 -36.16
C ASP A 25 9.29 -31.60 -36.82
N GLN A 26 9.84 -30.50 -36.34
CA GLN A 26 11.04 -29.83 -36.83
C GLN A 26 12.35 -30.39 -36.23
N ARG A 27 12.28 -31.32 -35.29
CA ARG A 27 13.41 -31.90 -34.54
C ARG A 27 14.30 -30.84 -33.89
N ILE A 28 13.70 -29.77 -33.38
CA ILE A 28 14.39 -28.70 -32.68
C ILE A 28 14.61 -29.14 -31.21
N ALA A 29 15.88 -29.07 -30.78
CA ALA A 29 16.27 -29.34 -29.41
C ALA A 29 17.39 -28.37 -28.98
N VAL A 30 17.39 -28.00 -27.71
CA VAL A 30 18.43 -27.18 -27.06
C VAL A 30 19.15 -28.04 -26.04
N ALA A 31 20.49 -27.99 -26.05
CA ALA A 31 21.31 -28.76 -25.12
C ALA A 31 21.00 -28.33 -23.68
N GLY A 32 20.69 -29.30 -22.81
CA GLY A 32 20.38 -29.06 -21.41
C GLY A 32 18.91 -28.76 -21.09
N MET A 33 18.01 -28.73 -22.10
CA MET A 33 16.58 -28.54 -21.94
C MET A 33 15.78 -29.74 -22.44
N THR A 34 14.75 -30.12 -21.73
CA THR A 34 13.71 -31.03 -22.22
C THR A 34 12.81 -30.31 -23.22
N GLN A 35 12.10 -31.08 -24.06
CA GLN A 35 11.14 -30.48 -25.00
C GLN A 35 10.02 -29.70 -24.36
N THR A 36 9.61 -30.10 -23.16
CA THR A 36 8.59 -29.39 -22.37
C THR A 36 9.14 -28.07 -21.88
N GLU A 37 10.31 -28.05 -21.28
CA GLU A 37 10.98 -26.82 -20.82
C GLU A 37 11.22 -25.84 -21.97
N LEU A 38 11.64 -26.34 -23.15
CA LEU A 38 11.82 -25.50 -24.34
C LEU A 38 10.48 -24.94 -24.85
N ALA A 39 9.41 -25.74 -24.83
CA ALA A 39 8.08 -25.26 -25.21
C ALA A 39 7.53 -24.22 -24.24
N ASP A 40 7.75 -24.40 -22.93
CA ASP A 40 7.36 -23.45 -21.90
C ASP A 40 8.16 -22.15 -22.01
N ALA A 41 9.45 -22.20 -22.28
CA ALA A 41 10.30 -21.03 -22.49
C ALA A 41 9.84 -20.23 -23.75
N ILE A 42 9.59 -20.90 -24.86
CA ILE A 42 9.08 -20.26 -26.08
C ILE A 42 7.69 -19.64 -25.83
N TYR A 43 6.82 -20.36 -25.13
CA TYR A 43 5.50 -19.83 -24.80
C TYR A 43 5.61 -18.58 -23.92
N SER A 44 6.49 -18.58 -22.91
CA SER A 44 6.73 -17.43 -22.05
C SER A 44 7.22 -16.21 -22.83
N GLU A 45 8.15 -16.41 -23.79
CA GLU A 45 8.64 -15.34 -24.66
C GLU A 45 7.55 -14.78 -25.59
N MET A 46 6.70 -15.66 -26.16
CA MET A 46 5.70 -15.25 -27.14
C MET A 46 4.42 -14.66 -26.51
N ALA A 47 3.94 -15.24 -25.42
CA ALA A 47 2.62 -14.99 -24.87
C ALA A 47 2.63 -14.39 -23.45
N GLU A 48 3.72 -14.55 -22.70
CA GLU A 48 3.91 -14.01 -21.37
C GLU A 48 4.96 -12.86 -21.40
N TYR A 49 5.82 -12.77 -20.39
CA TYR A 49 6.75 -11.66 -20.18
C TYR A 49 8.22 -12.11 -20.17
N GLY A 50 8.51 -13.22 -20.84
CA GLY A 50 9.84 -13.82 -20.88
C GLY A 50 10.31 -14.23 -19.49
N PHE A 51 11.60 -14.02 -19.18
CA PHE A 51 12.18 -14.33 -17.87
C PHE A 51 11.51 -13.56 -16.71
N LEU A 52 10.95 -12.37 -16.95
CA LEU A 52 10.24 -11.60 -15.91
C LEU A 52 9.00 -12.32 -15.37
N THR A 53 8.43 -13.25 -16.11
CA THR A 53 7.24 -14.01 -15.69
C THR A 53 7.46 -14.71 -14.36
N SER A 54 8.63 -15.33 -14.16
CA SER A 54 8.98 -16.03 -12.91
C SER A 54 9.09 -15.08 -11.73
N TYR A 55 9.57 -13.86 -11.94
CA TYR A 55 9.69 -12.84 -10.91
C TYR A 55 8.34 -12.15 -10.60
N ILE A 56 7.53 -11.88 -11.62
CA ILE A 56 6.21 -11.22 -11.43
C ILE A 56 5.24 -12.11 -10.63
N TYR A 57 5.32 -13.42 -10.82
CA TYR A 57 4.45 -14.40 -10.15
C TYR A 57 5.16 -15.18 -9.05
N GLY A 58 6.43 -14.86 -8.77
CA GLY A 58 7.21 -15.44 -7.68
C GLY A 58 6.81 -14.89 -6.30
N ASP A 59 7.09 -15.67 -5.29
CA ASP A 59 6.83 -15.27 -3.90
C ASP A 59 7.95 -14.36 -3.37
N GLY A 60 7.57 -13.43 -2.51
CA GLY A 60 8.52 -12.61 -1.76
C GLY A 60 9.16 -11.46 -2.55
N ILE A 61 8.69 -11.15 -3.76
CA ILE A 61 9.17 -10.03 -4.57
C ILE A 61 8.22 -8.85 -4.35
N GLU A 62 8.79 -7.66 -4.05
CA GLU A 62 8.04 -6.40 -3.88
C GLU A 62 8.12 -5.51 -5.12
N GLU A 63 9.30 -5.46 -5.78
CA GLU A 63 9.52 -4.55 -6.90
C GLU A 63 10.55 -5.10 -7.88
N ILE A 64 10.31 -4.88 -9.17
CA ILE A 64 11.27 -5.16 -10.24
C ILE A 64 11.57 -3.82 -10.93
N ASN A 65 12.82 -3.38 -10.86
CA ASN A 65 13.29 -2.14 -11.44
C ASN A 65 14.09 -2.44 -12.72
N ILE A 66 13.58 -1.99 -13.85
CA ILE A 66 14.21 -2.08 -15.17
C ILE A 66 14.81 -0.71 -15.47
N ASN A 67 16.12 -0.55 -15.25
CA ASN A 67 16.84 0.69 -15.52
C ASN A 67 17.23 0.81 -17.00
N SER A 68 17.43 -0.33 -17.66
CA SER A 68 17.64 -0.47 -19.10
C SER A 68 17.36 -1.92 -19.52
N TRP A 69 17.40 -2.21 -20.82
CA TRP A 69 17.21 -3.57 -21.33
C TRP A 69 18.18 -4.61 -20.75
N ARG A 70 19.33 -4.19 -20.20
CA ARG A 70 20.39 -5.05 -19.61
C ARG A 70 20.67 -4.76 -18.12
N ASP A 71 19.97 -3.86 -17.50
CA ASP A 71 20.15 -3.51 -16.09
C ASP A 71 18.82 -3.63 -15.34
N ILE A 72 18.63 -4.78 -14.71
CA ILE A 72 17.40 -5.14 -14.03
C ILE A 72 17.73 -5.52 -12.59
N GLU A 73 16.96 -4.97 -11.66
CA GLU A 73 17.11 -5.20 -10.24
C GLU A 73 15.79 -5.65 -9.63
N VAL A 74 15.83 -6.65 -8.77
CA VAL A 74 14.68 -7.17 -8.03
C VAL A 74 14.84 -6.84 -6.55
N GLN A 75 13.79 -6.27 -5.99
CA GLN A 75 13.69 -6.01 -4.55
C GLN A 75 12.77 -7.04 -3.91
N TYR A 76 13.27 -7.70 -2.88
CA TYR A 76 12.55 -8.69 -2.10
C TYR A 76 11.91 -8.08 -0.85
N SER A 77 10.87 -8.73 -0.34
CA SER A 77 10.14 -8.31 0.87
C SER A 77 10.98 -8.33 2.16
N ASP A 78 12.08 -9.08 2.16
CA ASP A 78 13.07 -9.10 3.25
C ASP A 78 14.07 -7.92 3.17
N GLY A 79 13.94 -7.07 2.15
CA GLY A 79 14.78 -5.89 1.92
C GLY A 79 16.07 -6.16 1.13
N ARG A 80 16.29 -7.38 0.63
CA ARG A 80 17.40 -7.66 -0.29
C ARG A 80 17.11 -7.05 -1.64
N ASN A 81 18.15 -6.50 -2.27
CA ASN A 81 18.16 -6.10 -3.67
C ASN A 81 19.14 -6.98 -4.42
N GLU A 82 18.74 -7.45 -5.58
CA GLU A 82 19.54 -8.35 -6.43
C GLU A 82 19.52 -7.83 -7.87
N LYS A 83 20.71 -7.68 -8.45
CA LYS A 83 20.87 -7.44 -9.89
C LYS A 83 20.76 -8.76 -10.60
N LEU A 84 19.87 -8.84 -11.58
CA LEU A 84 19.71 -10.05 -12.37
C LEU A 84 20.83 -10.22 -13.39
N GLU A 85 21.24 -11.46 -13.60
CA GLU A 85 22.10 -11.84 -14.73
C GLU A 85 21.27 -11.93 -16.03
N GLU A 86 20.00 -12.31 -15.93
CA GLU A 86 19.05 -12.32 -17.04
C GLU A 86 18.71 -10.89 -17.46
N HIS A 87 18.64 -10.69 -18.76
CA HIS A 87 18.32 -9.41 -19.37
C HIS A 87 17.57 -9.61 -20.69
N PHE A 88 17.02 -8.56 -21.26
CA PHE A 88 16.43 -8.58 -22.59
C PHE A 88 17.52 -8.67 -23.67
N ASP A 89 17.18 -9.18 -24.84
CA ASP A 89 18.13 -9.34 -25.93
C ASP A 89 18.52 -8.00 -26.59
N SER A 90 17.62 -7.03 -26.57
CA SER A 90 17.82 -5.69 -27.14
C SER A 90 16.90 -4.64 -26.51
N PRO A 91 17.19 -3.34 -26.75
CA PRO A 91 16.28 -2.24 -26.36
C PRO A 91 14.85 -2.43 -26.91
N GLU A 92 14.72 -2.88 -28.15
CA GLU A 92 13.42 -3.10 -28.82
C GLU A 92 12.67 -4.27 -28.19
N HIS A 93 13.38 -5.35 -27.81
CA HIS A 93 12.80 -6.49 -27.12
C HIS A 93 12.23 -6.07 -25.76
N ALA A 94 12.99 -5.32 -24.95
CA ALA A 94 12.54 -4.78 -23.69
C ALA A 94 11.25 -3.94 -23.85
N LEU A 95 11.28 -3.03 -24.84
CA LEU A 95 10.12 -2.18 -25.14
C LEU A 95 8.89 -2.99 -25.57
N ALA A 96 9.07 -4.05 -26.36
CA ALA A 96 7.99 -4.91 -26.81
C ALA A 96 7.34 -5.67 -25.65
N VAL A 97 8.12 -6.20 -24.70
CA VAL A 97 7.63 -6.89 -23.51
C VAL A 97 6.85 -5.92 -22.61
N ILE A 98 7.40 -4.73 -22.33
CA ILE A 98 6.74 -3.72 -21.49
C ILE A 98 5.44 -3.22 -22.15
N ARG A 99 5.41 -3.01 -23.46
CA ARG A 99 4.17 -2.67 -24.19
C ARG A 99 3.10 -3.74 -24.05
N ARG A 100 3.50 -5.02 -24.10
CA ARG A 100 2.58 -6.15 -23.91
C ARG A 100 1.96 -6.12 -22.50
N MET A 101 2.76 -5.82 -21.46
CA MET A 101 2.27 -5.64 -20.10
C MET A 101 1.26 -4.50 -19.98
N LEU A 102 1.57 -3.35 -20.56
CA LEU A 102 0.71 -2.16 -20.52
C LEU A 102 -0.58 -2.36 -21.31
N HIS A 103 -0.53 -3.08 -22.43
CA HIS A 103 -1.70 -3.39 -23.24
C HIS A 103 -2.78 -4.17 -22.45
N ALA A 104 -2.38 -4.98 -21.48
CA ALA A 104 -3.31 -5.69 -20.60
C ALA A 104 -4.23 -4.74 -19.80
N SER A 105 -3.77 -3.52 -19.51
CA SER A 105 -4.55 -2.45 -18.88
C SER A 105 -5.15 -1.43 -19.86
N GLY A 106 -5.02 -1.68 -21.17
CA GLY A 106 -5.50 -0.75 -22.20
C GLY A 106 -4.62 0.49 -22.38
N MET A 107 -3.41 0.50 -21.83
CA MET A 107 -2.49 1.63 -21.90
C MET A 107 -1.52 1.47 -23.06
N VAL A 108 -1.16 2.59 -23.70
CA VAL A 108 -0.27 2.62 -24.87
C VAL A 108 0.99 3.41 -24.53
N LEU A 109 2.15 2.76 -24.70
CA LEU A 109 3.47 3.38 -24.56
C LEU A 109 4.05 3.62 -25.95
N ASP A 110 3.97 4.86 -26.44
CA ASP A 110 4.45 5.25 -27.77
C ASP A 110 5.13 6.63 -27.74
N ASN A 111 5.33 7.24 -28.90
CA ASN A 111 5.96 8.55 -28.99
C ASN A 111 5.03 9.71 -28.57
N ALA A 112 3.73 9.53 -28.62
CA ALA A 112 2.75 10.51 -28.14
C ALA A 112 2.58 10.41 -26.62
N SER A 113 2.69 9.20 -26.06
CA SER A 113 2.58 8.91 -24.64
C SER A 113 3.84 8.15 -24.17
N PRO A 114 4.99 8.84 -24.03
CA PRO A 114 6.26 8.20 -23.67
C PRO A 114 6.40 7.88 -22.17
N LEU A 115 5.45 8.33 -21.35
CA LEU A 115 5.34 8.11 -19.91
C LEU A 115 3.97 7.48 -19.62
N VAL A 116 3.94 6.26 -19.09
CA VAL A 116 2.71 5.53 -18.88
C VAL A 116 2.73 4.79 -17.55
N THR A 117 1.61 4.79 -16.85
CA THR A 117 1.35 3.94 -15.70
C THR A 117 0.16 3.03 -16.00
N GLY A 118 0.29 1.76 -15.68
CA GLY A 118 -0.76 0.76 -15.92
C GLY A 118 -0.77 -0.35 -14.87
N HIS A 119 -1.62 -1.34 -15.09
CA HIS A 119 -1.77 -2.49 -14.21
C HIS A 119 -1.66 -3.78 -15.01
N LEU A 120 -0.81 -4.69 -14.54
CA LEU A 120 -0.69 -6.01 -15.14
C LEU A 120 -1.74 -6.97 -14.58
N THR A 121 -1.95 -6.87 -13.29
CA THR A 121 -2.99 -7.59 -12.52
C THR A 121 -3.59 -6.64 -11.49
N ARG A 122 -4.58 -7.11 -10.72
CA ARG A 122 -5.14 -6.33 -9.60
C ARG A 122 -4.08 -5.87 -8.60
N ASN A 123 -2.97 -6.60 -8.49
CA ASN A 123 -1.93 -6.39 -7.48
C ASN A 123 -0.60 -5.97 -8.08
N THR A 124 -0.47 -5.87 -9.39
CA THR A 124 0.80 -5.56 -10.04
C THR A 124 0.64 -4.29 -10.86
N ARG A 125 1.31 -3.24 -10.39
CA ARG A 125 1.36 -1.94 -11.04
C ARG A 125 2.66 -1.82 -11.84
N ILE A 126 2.58 -1.20 -13.01
CA ILE A 126 3.74 -0.89 -13.83
C ILE A 126 3.76 0.60 -14.16
N ALA A 127 4.90 1.23 -13.97
CA ALA A 127 5.21 2.55 -14.49
C ALA A 127 6.35 2.41 -15.49
N ALA A 128 6.22 2.98 -16.67
CA ALA A 128 7.20 2.84 -17.73
C ALA A 128 7.44 4.14 -18.48
N MET A 129 8.67 4.32 -18.95
CA MET A 129 9.08 5.44 -19.79
C MET A 129 10.04 5.00 -20.87
N LYS A 130 9.92 5.64 -22.06
CA LYS A 130 10.76 5.39 -23.23
C LYS A 130 11.30 6.69 -23.84
N SER A 131 12.11 6.60 -24.90
CA SER A 131 12.51 7.76 -25.70
C SER A 131 11.28 8.59 -26.14
N PRO A 132 11.34 9.96 -26.05
CA PRO A 132 12.53 10.80 -25.79
C PRO A 132 12.83 11.09 -24.31
N VAL A 133 12.13 10.44 -23.36
CA VAL A 133 12.31 10.68 -21.91
C VAL A 133 13.57 9.99 -21.37
N VAL A 134 13.90 8.83 -21.94
CA VAL A 134 15.16 8.12 -21.73
C VAL A 134 15.87 7.95 -23.07
N ASP A 135 17.20 7.74 -23.03
CA ASP A 135 17.99 7.55 -24.23
C ASP A 135 17.54 6.29 -25.02
N GLU A 136 17.73 6.31 -26.35
CA GLU A 136 17.25 5.21 -27.22
C GLU A 136 17.94 3.88 -26.92
N ASP A 137 19.21 3.91 -26.52
CA ASP A 137 19.99 2.72 -26.16
C ASP A 137 19.56 2.08 -24.83
N VAL A 138 18.82 2.79 -23.99
CA VAL A 138 18.15 2.24 -22.79
C VAL A 138 16.97 1.36 -23.19
N GLY A 139 16.29 1.70 -24.28
CA GLY A 139 15.06 1.07 -24.75
C GLY A 139 13.84 1.50 -23.93
N VAL A 140 13.73 1.02 -22.73
CA VAL A 140 12.67 1.33 -21.78
C VAL A 140 13.22 1.30 -20.35
N ALA A 141 12.80 2.24 -19.53
CA ALA A 141 12.94 2.16 -18.08
C ALA A 141 11.56 1.91 -17.47
N ALA A 142 11.46 0.97 -16.52
CA ALA A 142 10.20 0.63 -15.89
C ALA A 142 10.38 0.18 -14.44
N SER A 143 9.35 0.43 -13.62
CA SER A 143 9.21 -0.14 -12.28
C SER A 143 7.91 -0.95 -12.23
N ILE A 144 8.03 -2.22 -11.85
CA ILE A 144 6.91 -3.15 -11.69
C ILE A 144 6.79 -3.43 -10.20
N ARG A 145 5.76 -2.89 -9.58
CA ARG A 145 5.48 -3.07 -8.15
C ARG A 145 4.46 -4.18 -7.95
N ILE A 146 4.85 -5.17 -7.18
CA ILE A 146 4.04 -6.34 -6.85
C ILE A 146 3.54 -6.16 -5.41
N VAL A 147 2.24 -6.02 -5.26
CA VAL A 147 1.63 -5.93 -3.93
C VAL A 147 1.40 -7.34 -3.42
N ASN A 148 2.16 -7.72 -2.40
CA ASN A 148 1.95 -8.99 -1.72
C ASN A 148 0.62 -8.94 -0.95
N ARG A 149 -0.30 -9.88 -1.27
CA ARG A 149 -1.67 -9.94 -0.71
C ARG A 149 -1.74 -10.35 0.75
N HIS A 150 -0.64 -10.74 1.37
CA HIS A 150 -0.67 -11.15 2.75
C HIS A 150 -0.68 -9.90 3.64
N ASN A 151 -1.86 -9.57 4.17
CA ASN A 151 -1.90 -8.66 5.31
C ASN A 151 -1.02 -9.25 6.40
N LEU A 152 -0.04 -8.47 6.86
CA LEU A 152 0.74 -8.89 8.01
C LEU A 152 -0.20 -9.13 9.18
N SER A 153 0.00 -10.24 9.88
CA SER A 153 -0.75 -10.53 11.09
C SER A 153 -0.30 -9.63 12.24
N ARG A 154 -1.08 -9.61 13.32
CA ARG A 154 -0.68 -8.96 14.58
C ARG A 154 0.68 -9.49 15.04
N GLU A 155 0.84 -10.80 15.01
CA GLU A 155 2.05 -11.50 15.42
C GLU A 155 3.27 -11.11 14.58
N ASP A 156 3.08 -10.86 13.29
CA ASP A 156 4.16 -10.40 12.40
C ASP A 156 4.63 -8.99 12.77
N LEU A 157 3.70 -8.08 13.07
CA LEU A 157 4.02 -6.72 13.51
C LEU A 157 4.73 -6.70 14.86
N LEU A 158 4.34 -7.58 15.78
CA LEU A 158 5.00 -7.75 17.09
C LEU A 158 6.37 -8.37 16.94
N ARG A 159 6.48 -9.49 16.24
CA ARG A 159 7.74 -10.24 16.04
C ARG A 159 8.79 -9.41 15.32
N SER A 160 8.39 -8.60 14.34
CA SER A 160 9.30 -7.68 13.65
C SER A 160 9.69 -6.46 14.48
N GLY A 161 9.04 -6.25 15.63
CA GLY A 161 9.22 -5.07 16.48
C GLY A 161 8.71 -3.78 15.82
N THR A 162 7.79 -3.87 14.86
CA THR A 162 7.20 -2.70 14.19
C THR A 162 6.36 -1.87 15.17
N ALA A 163 5.63 -2.54 16.08
CA ALA A 163 4.81 -1.95 17.13
C ALA A 163 4.78 -2.85 18.36
N THR A 164 4.24 -2.35 19.48
CA THR A 164 3.92 -3.14 20.68
C THR A 164 2.45 -3.55 20.71
N GLU A 165 2.10 -4.50 21.58
CA GLU A 165 0.70 -4.91 21.78
C GLU A 165 -0.19 -3.72 22.14
N GLU A 166 0.26 -2.91 23.10
CA GLU A 166 -0.47 -1.72 23.56
C GLU A 166 -0.74 -0.73 22.41
N MET A 167 0.26 -0.46 21.56
CA MET A 167 0.09 0.41 20.39
C MET A 167 -0.97 -0.13 19.45
N LEU A 168 -0.94 -1.42 19.15
CA LEU A 168 -1.89 -2.09 18.27
C LEU A 168 -3.30 -2.08 18.86
N ASP A 169 -3.44 -2.32 20.17
CA ASP A 169 -4.73 -2.27 20.87
C ASP A 169 -5.34 -0.86 20.83
N TRP A 170 -4.54 0.16 21.12
CA TRP A 170 -5.00 1.55 21.08
C TRP A 170 -5.49 1.95 19.68
N LEU A 171 -4.70 1.65 18.64
CA LEU A 171 -5.08 1.98 17.26
C LEU A 171 -6.35 1.24 16.82
N SER A 172 -6.49 -0.05 17.18
CA SER A 172 -7.67 -0.85 16.88
C SER A 172 -8.92 -0.27 17.53
N VAL A 173 -8.82 0.10 18.82
CA VAL A 173 -9.91 0.73 19.56
C VAL A 173 -10.28 2.09 18.95
N PHE A 174 -9.29 2.93 18.63
CA PHE A 174 -9.57 4.23 18.04
C PHE A 174 -10.39 4.11 16.75
N LEU A 175 -9.94 3.30 15.80
CA LEU A 175 -10.65 3.16 14.54
C LEU A 175 -12.02 2.48 14.71
N ARG A 176 -12.10 1.47 15.55
CA ARG A 176 -13.34 0.75 15.87
C ARG A 176 -14.41 1.68 16.43
N TYR A 177 -14.04 2.64 17.27
CA TYR A 177 -14.95 3.63 17.87
C TYR A 177 -14.97 4.97 17.12
N GLY A 178 -14.69 4.96 15.81
CA GLY A 178 -14.95 6.10 14.94
C GLY A 178 -13.94 7.25 15.05
N ILE A 179 -12.74 6.99 15.57
CA ILE A 179 -11.66 7.97 15.58
C ILE A 179 -10.85 7.81 14.29
N SER A 180 -10.81 8.87 13.49
CA SER A 180 -10.03 8.86 12.25
C SER A 180 -8.53 8.84 12.52
N ILE A 181 -7.81 8.09 11.68
CA ILE A 181 -6.37 7.87 11.82
C ILE A 181 -5.67 8.19 10.49
N CYS A 182 -4.58 8.92 10.56
CA CYS A 182 -3.67 9.11 9.44
C CYS A 182 -2.34 8.39 9.69
N VAL A 183 -1.94 7.51 8.76
CA VAL A 183 -0.65 6.83 8.81
C VAL A 183 0.33 7.53 7.88
N ALA A 184 1.33 8.17 8.45
CA ALA A 184 2.33 8.98 7.78
C ALA A 184 3.68 8.26 7.64
N GLY A 185 4.48 8.63 6.66
CA GLY A 185 5.85 8.12 6.48
C GLY A 185 6.33 8.20 5.04
N ALA A 186 7.60 7.89 4.81
CA ALA A 186 8.18 7.82 3.48
C ALA A 186 7.67 6.60 2.67
N THR A 187 8.07 6.48 1.41
CA THR A 187 7.86 5.26 0.62
C THR A 187 8.49 4.06 1.33
N SER A 188 7.88 2.88 1.21
CA SER A 188 8.34 1.62 1.81
C SER A 188 8.43 1.60 3.35
N SER A 189 7.89 2.60 4.05
CA SER A 189 7.90 2.67 5.53
C SER A 189 6.89 1.76 6.21
N GLY A 190 6.01 1.06 5.45
CA GLY A 190 5.01 0.15 5.99
C GLY A 190 3.64 0.79 6.27
N LYS A 191 3.34 1.99 5.74
CA LYS A 191 2.05 2.68 5.94
C LYS A 191 0.84 1.84 5.52
N THR A 192 0.84 1.37 4.27
CA THR A 192 -0.28 0.57 3.72
C THR A 192 -0.44 -0.74 4.48
N THR A 193 0.68 -1.36 4.89
CA THR A 193 0.68 -2.58 5.69
C THR A 193 0.04 -2.35 7.07
N ALA A 194 0.43 -1.27 7.75
CA ALA A 194 -0.14 -0.90 9.05
C ALA A 194 -1.64 -0.58 8.93
N ALA A 195 -2.03 0.19 7.89
CA ALA A 195 -3.43 0.49 7.61
C ALA A 195 -4.24 -0.77 7.26
N GLY A 196 -3.68 -1.66 6.42
CA GLY A 196 -4.31 -2.93 6.06
C GLY A 196 -4.55 -3.82 7.27
N TRP A 197 -3.54 -4.00 8.13
CA TRP A 197 -3.70 -4.73 9.38
C TRP A 197 -4.81 -4.12 10.26
N LEU A 198 -4.78 -2.80 10.45
CA LEU A 198 -5.76 -2.11 11.29
C LEU A 198 -7.20 -2.34 10.81
N LEU A 199 -7.42 -2.39 9.49
CA LEU A 199 -8.73 -2.68 8.91
C LEU A 199 -9.19 -4.12 9.16
N THR A 200 -8.30 -5.08 9.37
CA THR A 200 -8.68 -6.44 9.73
C THR A 200 -9.27 -6.56 11.13
N THR A 201 -9.04 -5.56 12.00
CA THR A 201 -9.56 -5.53 13.38
C THR A 201 -11.00 -5.00 13.47
N ILE A 202 -11.54 -4.50 12.36
CA ILE A 202 -12.87 -3.91 12.32
C ILE A 202 -13.94 -5.02 12.34
N PRO A 203 -14.97 -4.89 13.19
CA PRO A 203 -16.07 -5.85 13.26
C PRO A 203 -16.82 -6.00 11.94
N ASP A 204 -17.29 -7.22 11.65
CA ASP A 204 -18.04 -7.55 10.41
C ASP A 204 -19.32 -6.74 10.23
N SER A 205 -19.90 -6.26 11.34
CA SER A 205 -21.10 -5.42 11.33
C SER A 205 -20.85 -4.00 10.81
N LYS A 206 -19.59 -3.57 10.70
CA LYS A 206 -19.23 -2.24 10.19
C LYS A 206 -18.91 -2.27 8.71
N ARG A 207 -19.45 -1.29 8.01
CA ARG A 207 -19.25 -1.15 6.57
C ARG A 207 -18.00 -0.34 6.25
N ILE A 208 -17.07 -0.96 5.52
CA ILE A 208 -15.83 -0.35 5.05
C ILE A 208 -15.97 0.01 3.57
N PHE A 209 -15.59 1.22 3.21
CA PHE A 209 -15.50 1.66 1.82
C PHE A 209 -14.07 2.08 1.52
N THR A 210 -13.38 1.39 0.58
CA THR A 210 -12.01 1.72 0.21
C THR A 210 -11.92 2.44 -1.11
N ILE A 211 -11.07 3.45 -1.16
CA ILE A 211 -10.71 4.20 -2.37
C ILE A 211 -9.21 4.03 -2.58
N GLU A 212 -8.83 3.29 -3.60
CA GLU A 212 -7.44 3.02 -3.91
C GLU A 212 -7.07 3.55 -5.29
N ASN A 213 -5.82 3.96 -5.46
CA ASN A 213 -5.39 4.63 -6.68
C ASN A 213 -4.85 3.60 -7.67
N GLY A 214 -5.70 3.24 -8.63
CA GLY A 214 -5.38 2.44 -9.78
C GLY A 214 -5.13 0.94 -9.50
N SER A 215 -4.61 0.52 -8.36
CA SER A 215 -4.42 -0.90 -7.99
C SER A 215 -4.97 -1.19 -6.61
N ARG A 216 -5.46 -2.41 -6.42
CA ARG A 216 -5.99 -2.88 -5.15
C ARG A 216 -4.86 -3.43 -4.30
N GLU A 217 -4.55 -2.73 -3.21
CA GLU A 217 -3.54 -3.11 -2.23
C GLU A 217 -4.17 -3.77 -0.99
N LEU A 218 -5.46 -3.46 -0.72
CA LEU A 218 -6.18 -3.94 0.45
C LEU A 218 -7.08 -5.13 0.07
N GLU A 219 -6.87 -6.27 0.71
CA GLU A 219 -7.74 -7.45 0.61
C GLU A 219 -8.45 -7.64 1.95
N LEU A 220 -9.69 -7.14 2.04
CA LEU A 220 -10.44 -7.07 3.29
C LEU A 220 -11.67 -7.98 3.31
N VAL A 221 -12.09 -8.52 2.16
CA VAL A 221 -13.27 -9.41 2.10
C VAL A 221 -12.94 -10.71 2.82
N ARG A 222 -13.78 -11.08 3.77
CA ARG A 222 -13.68 -12.33 4.53
C ARG A 222 -14.79 -13.27 4.13
N GLU A 223 -14.44 -14.52 3.91
CA GLU A 223 -15.39 -15.57 3.56
C GLU A 223 -15.33 -16.72 4.58
N GLU A 224 -16.47 -17.14 5.04
CA GLU A 224 -16.62 -18.31 5.88
C GLU A 224 -17.64 -19.28 5.23
N ASN A 225 -17.23 -20.52 5.02
CA ASN A 225 -18.06 -21.55 4.37
C ASN A 225 -18.62 -21.10 3.00
N GLY A 226 -17.84 -20.35 2.21
CA GLY A 226 -18.20 -19.85 0.89
C GLY A 226 -19.19 -18.67 0.90
N LYS A 227 -19.37 -18.01 2.05
CA LYS A 227 -20.19 -16.80 2.18
C LYS A 227 -19.35 -15.65 2.68
N VAL A 228 -19.54 -14.48 2.08
CA VAL A 228 -18.94 -13.23 2.59
C VAL A 228 -19.61 -12.89 3.92
N VAL A 229 -18.78 -12.66 4.96
CA VAL A 229 -19.25 -12.40 6.33
C VAL A 229 -19.17 -10.95 6.75
N ASN A 230 -18.32 -10.14 6.09
CA ASN A 230 -18.15 -8.73 6.40
C ASN A 230 -18.69 -7.81 5.28
N SER A 231 -18.80 -6.52 5.55
CA SER A 231 -19.32 -5.52 4.60
C SER A 231 -18.22 -4.63 4.07
N VAL A 232 -17.71 -4.90 2.88
CA VAL A 232 -16.62 -4.13 2.26
C VAL A 232 -16.96 -3.77 0.83
N VAL A 233 -16.80 -2.49 0.49
CA VAL A 233 -16.87 -1.98 -0.88
C VAL A 233 -15.48 -1.52 -1.28
N HIS A 234 -14.87 -2.20 -2.25
CA HIS A 234 -13.60 -1.79 -2.80
C HIS A 234 -13.80 -0.97 -4.07
N THR A 235 -13.20 0.22 -4.14
CA THR A 235 -13.21 1.05 -5.35
C THR A 235 -11.81 1.44 -5.78
N LEU A 236 -11.66 1.65 -7.07
CA LEU A 236 -10.41 2.08 -7.70
C LEU A 236 -10.65 3.33 -8.52
N THR A 237 -9.68 4.25 -8.50
CA THR A 237 -9.65 5.33 -9.47
C THR A 237 -9.43 4.77 -10.87
N ARG A 238 -9.91 5.49 -11.86
CA ARG A 238 -9.72 5.16 -13.27
C ARG A 238 -9.14 6.35 -13.99
N ASP A 239 -7.92 6.22 -14.45
CA ASP A 239 -7.34 7.17 -15.39
C ASP A 239 -7.90 6.93 -16.80
N SER A 240 -8.18 7.99 -17.53
CA SER A 240 -8.66 7.94 -18.92
C SER A 240 -8.32 9.25 -19.61
N GLU A 241 -7.94 9.19 -20.89
CA GLU A 241 -7.82 10.36 -21.77
C GLU A 241 -9.20 11.03 -22.01
N ASN A 242 -10.26 10.25 -21.94
CA ASN A 242 -11.62 10.77 -21.98
C ASN A 242 -12.06 11.19 -20.58
N GLU A 243 -12.17 12.50 -20.35
CA GLU A 243 -12.59 13.07 -19.06
C GLU A 243 -13.89 12.49 -18.52
N ARG A 244 -14.85 12.11 -19.39
CA ARG A 244 -16.12 11.49 -18.97
C ARG A 244 -15.97 10.09 -18.42
N GLN A 245 -14.85 9.44 -18.70
CA GLN A 245 -14.53 8.08 -18.22
C GLN A 245 -13.55 8.10 -17.07
N ARG A 246 -12.95 9.25 -16.79
CA ARG A 246 -12.04 9.44 -15.68
C ARG A 246 -12.82 9.40 -14.36
N ILE A 247 -12.32 8.64 -13.40
CA ILE A 247 -12.88 8.56 -12.04
C ILE A 247 -11.74 8.84 -11.09
N ASP A 248 -11.78 9.99 -10.44
CA ASP A 248 -10.79 10.39 -9.45
C ASP A 248 -11.23 10.05 -8.01
N GLN A 249 -10.35 10.28 -7.06
CA GLN A 249 -10.62 10.01 -5.64
C GLN A 249 -11.72 10.92 -5.08
N ILE A 250 -11.86 12.17 -5.56
CA ILE A 250 -12.90 13.11 -5.09
C ILE A 250 -14.27 12.56 -5.42
N ALA A 251 -14.49 12.16 -6.68
CA ALA A 251 -15.75 11.56 -7.11
C ALA A 251 -16.09 10.29 -6.33
N LEU A 252 -15.08 9.50 -5.94
CA LEU A 252 -15.27 8.30 -5.12
C LEU A 252 -15.58 8.63 -3.66
N VAL A 253 -15.03 9.70 -3.08
CA VAL A 253 -15.42 10.19 -1.75
C VAL A 253 -16.85 10.67 -1.75
N ASP A 254 -17.26 11.44 -2.76
CA ASP A 254 -18.62 11.97 -2.87
C ASP A 254 -19.67 10.85 -2.97
N ILE A 255 -19.39 9.82 -3.78
CA ILE A 255 -20.31 8.67 -3.89
C ILE A 255 -20.29 7.80 -2.63
N CYS A 256 -19.14 7.66 -1.96
CA CYS A 256 -18.99 6.89 -0.74
C CYS A 256 -19.98 7.31 0.34
N LEU A 257 -20.18 8.61 0.55
CA LEU A 257 -21.11 9.13 1.56
C LEU A 257 -22.56 8.68 1.32
N ARG A 258 -22.92 8.32 0.08
CA ARG A 258 -24.26 7.77 -0.27
C ARG A 258 -24.36 6.27 0.00
N PHE A 259 -23.24 5.59 0.25
CA PHE A 259 -23.19 4.17 0.59
C PHE A 259 -23.30 3.90 2.10
N ASN A 260 -23.44 4.97 2.91
CA ASN A 260 -23.53 4.89 4.37
C ASN A 260 -22.41 4.04 5.00
N PRO A 261 -21.14 4.39 4.79
CA PRO A 261 -20.02 3.66 5.38
C PRO A 261 -19.82 4.03 6.85
N ASP A 262 -19.39 3.09 7.67
CA ASP A 262 -18.84 3.37 9.00
C ASP A 262 -17.39 3.87 8.91
N ILE A 263 -16.65 3.33 7.94
CA ILE A 263 -15.23 3.65 7.74
C ILE A 263 -14.98 3.91 6.26
N LEU A 264 -14.44 5.09 5.96
CA LEU A 264 -13.88 5.44 4.66
C LEU A 264 -12.36 5.25 4.70
N VAL A 265 -11.83 4.51 3.74
CA VAL A 265 -10.39 4.35 3.54
C VAL A 265 -9.97 5.08 2.28
N VAL A 266 -9.19 6.14 2.44
CA VAL A 266 -8.48 6.77 1.32
C VAL A 266 -7.07 6.22 1.32
N GLY A 267 -6.78 5.30 0.40
CA GLY A 267 -5.54 4.52 0.40
C GLY A 267 -4.29 5.39 0.52
N GLU A 268 -4.26 6.50 -0.21
CA GLU A 268 -3.20 7.51 -0.08
C GLU A 268 -3.70 8.89 -0.49
N MET A 269 -3.44 9.90 0.36
CA MET A 269 -3.69 11.30 0.04
C MET A 269 -2.46 11.95 -0.60
N ARG A 270 -2.61 12.41 -1.84
CA ARG A 270 -1.56 13.07 -2.66
C ARG A 270 -1.95 14.43 -3.21
N GLY A 271 -3.24 14.74 -3.23
CA GLY A 271 -3.81 15.88 -3.93
C GLY A 271 -5.03 16.49 -3.25
N ALA A 272 -5.92 17.00 -4.08
CA ALA A 272 -7.12 17.74 -3.69
C ALA A 272 -8.15 16.88 -2.91
N GLU A 273 -8.11 15.56 -3.05
CA GLU A 273 -8.94 14.60 -2.32
C GLU A 273 -8.80 14.71 -0.80
N ALA A 274 -7.69 15.27 -0.31
CA ALA A 274 -7.48 15.52 1.11
C ALA A 274 -8.56 16.41 1.70
N ASN A 275 -9.09 17.37 0.92
CA ASN A 275 -10.19 18.22 1.37
C ASN A 275 -11.50 17.44 1.51
N ALA A 276 -11.87 16.64 0.52
CA ALA A 276 -13.08 15.81 0.57
C ALA A 276 -13.00 14.77 1.71
N ALA A 277 -11.84 14.16 1.92
CA ALA A 277 -11.63 13.17 2.97
C ALA A 277 -11.74 13.79 4.38
N GLN A 278 -11.18 15.01 4.61
CA GLN A 278 -11.33 15.68 5.92
C GLN A 278 -12.78 16.12 6.15
N GLU A 279 -13.51 16.54 5.13
CA GLU A 279 -14.94 16.85 5.24
C GLU A 279 -15.75 15.61 5.63
N ALA A 280 -15.49 14.45 5.00
CA ALA A 280 -16.13 13.18 5.36
C ALA A 280 -15.87 12.82 6.84
N ALA A 281 -14.65 13.02 7.34
CA ALA A 281 -14.32 12.77 8.74
C ALA A 281 -15.09 13.70 9.72
N ARG A 282 -15.30 14.95 9.32
CA ARG A 282 -15.99 15.95 10.15
C ARG A 282 -17.52 15.77 10.16
N VAL A 283 -18.09 15.11 9.16
CA VAL A 283 -19.52 14.77 9.15
C VAL A 283 -19.83 13.43 9.82
N GLY A 284 -18.84 12.78 10.45
CA GLY A 284 -19.04 11.62 11.32
C GLY A 284 -18.64 10.27 10.76
N VAL A 285 -18.06 10.21 9.56
CA VAL A 285 -17.48 8.98 9.01
C VAL A 285 -16.04 8.83 9.52
N ALA A 286 -15.68 7.68 10.10
CA ALA A 286 -14.29 7.46 10.46
C ALA A 286 -13.43 7.33 9.19
N VAL A 287 -12.33 8.07 9.11
CA VAL A 287 -11.43 8.02 7.94
C VAL A 287 -10.09 7.44 8.33
N LEU A 288 -9.67 6.40 7.61
CA LEU A 288 -8.30 5.89 7.65
C LEU A 288 -7.60 6.25 6.34
N THR A 289 -6.43 6.85 6.43
CA THR A 289 -5.67 7.24 5.25
C THR A 289 -4.18 7.10 5.44
N THR A 290 -3.43 7.06 4.33
CA THR A 290 -1.97 7.17 4.37
C THR A 290 -1.51 8.45 3.67
N ILE A 291 -0.37 8.98 4.09
CA ILE A 291 0.22 10.20 3.52
C ILE A 291 1.74 10.17 3.58
N HIS A 292 2.40 10.76 2.60
CA HIS A 292 3.84 10.99 2.67
C HIS A 292 4.16 12.20 3.54
N SER A 293 4.84 11.96 4.67
CA SER A 293 5.30 12.98 5.60
C SER A 293 6.53 12.48 6.37
N ASN A 294 7.21 13.36 7.09
CA ASN A 294 8.45 13.08 7.83
C ASN A 294 8.29 13.13 9.36
N SER A 295 7.11 13.45 9.87
CA SER A 295 6.75 13.39 11.30
C SER A 295 5.23 13.47 11.47
N CYS A 296 4.73 13.17 12.69
CA CYS A 296 3.31 13.35 13.02
C CYS A 296 2.88 14.81 12.87
N GLU A 297 3.61 15.76 13.44
CA GLU A 297 3.27 17.18 13.37
C GLU A 297 3.32 17.73 11.94
N ALA A 298 4.36 17.39 11.16
CA ALA A 298 4.48 17.82 9.77
C ALA A 298 3.35 17.28 8.88
N THR A 299 2.69 16.20 9.29
CA THR A 299 1.57 15.62 8.57
C THR A 299 0.40 16.59 8.46
N TYR A 300 0.07 17.33 9.50
CA TYR A 300 -1.01 18.31 9.45
C TYR A 300 -0.71 19.46 8.48
N ARG A 301 0.52 19.98 8.47
CA ARG A 301 0.95 21.00 7.48
C ARG A 301 0.90 20.46 6.06
N ARG A 302 1.25 19.18 5.87
CA ARG A 302 1.13 18.52 4.57
C ARG A 302 -0.31 18.40 4.14
N MET A 303 -1.25 18.01 5.03
CA MET A 303 -2.69 17.95 4.75
C MET A 303 -3.24 19.33 4.35
N VAL A 304 -2.90 20.40 5.08
CA VAL A 304 -3.27 21.78 4.75
C VAL A 304 -2.83 22.11 3.32
N SER A 305 -1.57 21.83 2.99
CA SER A 305 -1.00 22.05 1.65
C SER A 305 -1.74 21.27 0.55
N LEU A 306 -2.25 20.08 0.85
CA LEU A 306 -3.06 19.29 -0.10
C LEU A 306 -4.48 19.85 -0.22
N CYS A 307 -5.14 20.22 0.88
CA CYS A 307 -6.48 20.81 0.87
C CYS A 307 -6.52 22.12 0.08
N LYS A 308 -5.48 22.93 0.13
CA LYS A 308 -5.35 24.17 -0.67
C LYS A 308 -5.39 23.94 -2.19
N ARG A 309 -5.20 22.71 -2.65
CA ARG A 309 -5.36 22.39 -4.07
C ARG A 309 -6.84 22.33 -4.50
N ALA A 310 -7.75 22.15 -3.54
CA ALA A 310 -9.20 22.10 -3.77
C ALA A 310 -9.90 23.41 -3.44
N VAL A 311 -9.43 24.11 -2.38
CA VAL A 311 -10.15 25.28 -1.83
C VAL A 311 -9.17 26.40 -1.48
N ASP A 312 -9.65 27.65 -1.67
CA ASP A 312 -8.92 28.85 -1.29
C ASP A 312 -9.37 29.30 0.10
N MET A 313 -8.74 28.72 1.12
CA MET A 313 -8.96 29.04 2.53
C MET A 313 -7.63 29.34 3.22
N SER A 314 -7.71 30.05 4.37
CA SER A 314 -6.50 30.33 5.17
C SER A 314 -5.88 29.05 5.73
N ASP A 315 -4.56 29.04 5.89
CA ASP A 315 -3.84 27.92 6.49
C ASP A 315 -4.39 27.58 7.88
N GLU A 316 -4.73 28.61 8.68
CA GLU A 316 -5.28 28.44 10.02
C GLU A 316 -6.64 27.75 10.00
N THR A 317 -7.53 28.12 9.08
CA THR A 317 -8.84 27.46 8.90
C THR A 317 -8.66 26.00 8.50
N LEU A 318 -7.83 25.73 7.49
CA LEU A 318 -7.58 24.37 7.05
C LEU A 318 -6.87 23.54 8.10
N LEU A 319 -5.95 24.14 8.87
CA LEU A 319 -5.30 23.46 9.99
C LEU A 319 -6.32 23.08 11.07
N SER A 320 -7.31 23.94 11.36
CA SER A 320 -8.42 23.61 12.25
C SER A 320 -9.19 22.40 11.75
N TYR A 321 -9.51 22.36 10.46
CA TYR A 321 -10.28 21.26 9.86
C TYR A 321 -9.53 19.94 9.89
N VAL A 322 -8.27 19.92 9.47
CA VAL A 322 -7.51 18.66 9.40
C VAL A 322 -7.15 18.12 10.80
N THR A 323 -6.95 18.99 11.80
CA THR A 323 -6.70 18.56 13.17
C THR A 323 -7.96 18.03 13.87
N GLU A 324 -9.14 18.59 13.55
CA GLU A 324 -10.45 18.06 13.98
C GLU A 324 -10.73 16.70 13.31
N ALA A 325 -10.48 16.60 12.00
CA ALA A 325 -10.74 15.41 11.20
C ALA A 325 -9.87 14.23 11.61
N TYR A 326 -8.58 14.46 11.86
CA TYR A 326 -7.59 13.42 12.16
C TYR A 326 -6.94 13.62 13.53
N PRO A 327 -7.63 13.28 14.62
CA PRO A 327 -7.08 13.43 15.96
C PRO A 327 -5.87 12.53 16.22
N ILE A 328 -5.71 11.42 15.47
CA ILE A 328 -4.59 10.48 15.62
C ILE A 328 -3.75 10.43 14.36
N VAL A 329 -2.46 10.62 14.53
CA VAL A 329 -1.44 10.43 13.48
C VAL A 329 -0.41 9.41 13.94
N VAL A 330 -0.11 8.44 13.06
CA VAL A 330 0.92 7.43 13.24
C VAL A 330 2.06 7.71 12.28
N PHE A 331 3.28 7.84 12.74
CA PHE A 331 4.45 8.02 11.88
C PHE A 331 5.25 6.73 11.77
N CYS A 332 5.35 6.19 10.57
CA CYS A 332 6.10 4.99 10.23
C CYS A 332 7.40 5.33 9.50
N LYS A 333 8.47 4.62 9.79
CA LYS A 333 9.78 4.77 9.14
C LYS A 333 10.44 3.43 8.89
N GLN A 334 11.06 3.28 7.71
CA GLN A 334 12.04 2.24 7.47
C GLN A 334 13.41 2.79 7.91
N LEU A 335 14.08 2.07 8.82
CA LEU A 335 15.41 2.39 9.31
C LEU A 335 16.47 1.92 8.30
N GLU A 336 17.72 2.36 8.46
CA GLU A 336 18.81 1.99 7.55
C GLU A 336 19.11 0.48 7.52
N ASN A 337 18.84 -0.22 8.63
CA ASN A 337 18.91 -1.68 8.71
C ASN A 337 17.69 -2.40 8.09
N LYS A 338 16.88 -1.66 7.29
CA LYS A 338 15.66 -2.12 6.60
C LYS A 338 14.50 -2.49 7.52
N GLN A 339 14.65 -2.41 8.82
CA GLN A 339 13.56 -2.64 9.77
C GLN A 339 12.54 -1.50 9.69
N ARG A 340 11.24 -1.84 9.76
CA ARG A 340 10.14 -0.89 9.78
C ARG A 340 9.67 -0.67 11.22
N ARG A 341 9.43 0.59 11.62
CA ARG A 341 9.00 0.97 12.97
C ARG A 341 7.88 1.98 12.91
N MET A 342 6.87 1.83 13.77
CA MET A 342 5.99 2.94 14.14
C MET A 342 6.78 3.83 15.09
N MET A 343 7.34 4.91 14.57
CA MET A 343 8.23 5.80 15.32
C MET A 343 7.49 6.63 16.35
N GLU A 344 6.24 7.00 16.05
CA GLU A 344 5.43 7.85 16.92
C GLU A 344 3.94 7.62 16.66
N ILE A 345 3.15 7.61 17.74
CA ILE A 345 1.70 7.78 17.70
C ILE A 345 1.39 9.06 18.47
N MET A 346 0.69 9.99 17.82
CA MET A 346 0.40 11.31 18.36
C MET A 346 -1.09 11.60 18.28
N GLU A 347 -1.63 12.14 19.37
CA GLU A 347 -2.93 12.76 19.43
C GLU A 347 -2.81 14.28 19.24
N CYS A 348 -3.66 14.87 18.42
CA CYS A 348 -3.87 16.31 18.37
C CYS A 348 -5.11 16.65 19.19
N GLU A 349 -4.92 17.19 20.36
CA GLU A 349 -5.98 17.67 21.24
C GLU A 349 -6.31 19.13 20.92
N ILE A 350 -7.59 19.41 20.62
CA ILE A 350 -8.07 20.78 20.46
C ILE A 350 -8.53 21.27 21.82
N GLN A 351 -7.88 22.33 22.33
CA GLN A 351 -8.16 22.93 23.62
C GLN A 351 -9.43 23.81 23.54
N PRO A 352 -10.11 24.09 24.65
CA PRO A 352 -11.32 24.95 24.69
C PRO A 352 -11.11 26.36 24.13
N ASN A 353 -9.88 26.88 24.13
CA ASN A 353 -9.52 28.17 23.56
C ASN A 353 -9.22 28.11 22.06
N GLY A 354 -9.32 26.91 21.44
CA GLY A 354 -9.01 26.66 20.05
C GLY A 354 -7.54 26.34 19.76
N ASP A 355 -6.66 26.41 20.75
CA ASP A 355 -5.25 26.00 20.60
C ASP A 355 -5.13 24.49 20.40
N ARG A 356 -4.05 24.05 19.78
CA ARG A 356 -3.73 22.67 19.51
C ARG A 356 -2.59 22.19 20.37
N ARG A 357 -2.81 21.10 21.09
CA ARG A 357 -1.78 20.42 21.86
C ARG A 357 -1.45 19.10 21.17
N TYR A 358 -0.20 18.97 20.76
CA TYR A 358 0.34 17.72 20.23
C TYR A 358 0.79 16.83 21.39
N ASN A 359 0.04 15.75 21.61
CA ASN A 359 0.24 14.81 22.69
C ASN A 359 0.84 13.51 22.15
N THR A 360 2.14 13.31 22.29
CA THR A 360 2.80 12.05 21.92
C THR A 360 2.33 10.94 22.86
N LEU A 361 1.63 9.94 22.34
CA LEU A 361 1.15 8.78 23.10
C LEU A 361 2.25 7.72 23.21
N PHE A 362 2.86 7.37 22.08
CA PHE A 362 3.95 6.39 22.01
C PHE A 362 5.10 6.92 21.15
N ARG A 363 6.32 6.52 21.49
CA ARG A 363 7.52 6.87 20.73
C ARG A 363 8.50 5.70 20.70
N TYR A 364 9.13 5.48 19.55
CA TYR A 364 10.27 4.59 19.43
C TYR A 364 11.56 5.35 19.78
N VAL A 365 12.29 4.86 20.79
CA VAL A 365 13.56 5.45 21.26
C VAL A 365 14.69 4.60 20.74
N ILE A 366 15.54 5.16 19.89
CA ILE A 366 16.77 4.49 19.42
C ILE A 366 17.80 4.59 20.56
N THR A 367 18.30 3.44 21.01
CA THR A 367 19.32 3.32 22.08
C THR A 367 20.71 3.09 21.51
N GLU A 368 20.82 2.37 20.39
CA GLU A 368 22.08 2.09 19.70
C GLU A 368 21.95 2.34 18.19
N ASN A 369 22.95 2.97 17.61
CA ASN A 369 23.05 3.18 16.17
C ASN A 369 24.52 3.24 15.75
N HIS A 370 25.02 2.14 15.19
CA HIS A 370 26.41 2.01 14.78
C HIS A 370 26.56 1.05 13.59
N MET A 371 27.75 1.07 12.97
CA MET A 371 28.13 0.13 11.93
C MET A 371 28.89 -1.06 12.54
N LYS A 372 28.51 -2.27 12.20
CA LYS A 372 29.20 -3.51 12.55
C LYS A 372 29.31 -4.40 11.32
N ASP A 373 30.52 -4.79 10.95
CA ASP A 373 30.80 -5.66 9.80
C ASP A 373 30.14 -5.17 8.49
N GLY A 374 30.14 -3.85 8.25
CA GLY A 374 29.54 -3.23 7.08
C GLY A 374 28.01 -3.14 7.07
N LYS A 375 27.35 -3.53 8.19
CA LYS A 375 25.90 -3.48 8.35
C LYS A 375 25.50 -2.47 9.42
N PHE A 376 24.36 -1.80 9.22
CA PHE A 376 23.77 -0.97 10.27
C PHE A 376 23.16 -1.81 11.37
N VAL A 377 23.55 -1.54 12.60
CA VAL A 377 22.94 -2.06 13.83
C VAL A 377 22.19 -0.92 14.47
N ILE A 378 20.86 -1.01 14.50
CA ILE A 378 19.99 0.00 15.09
C ILE A 378 19.08 -0.73 16.08
N GLU A 379 19.26 -0.45 17.36
CA GLU A 379 18.47 -1.00 18.44
C GLU A 379 17.66 0.10 19.13
N GLY A 380 16.54 -0.28 19.71
CA GLY A 380 15.64 0.65 20.39
C GLY A 380 14.42 -0.06 20.92
N HIS A 381 13.58 0.71 21.57
CA HIS A 381 12.32 0.21 22.12
C HIS A 381 11.21 1.26 22.02
N HIS A 382 9.98 0.79 21.99
CA HIS A 382 8.82 1.67 22.11
C HIS A 382 8.55 2.02 23.57
N THR A 383 8.16 3.25 23.82
CA THR A 383 7.80 3.76 25.14
C THR A 383 6.46 4.48 25.04
N GLN A 384 5.55 4.16 25.96
CA GLN A 384 4.38 5.01 26.19
C GLN A 384 4.87 6.30 26.86
N VAL A 385 4.52 7.45 26.29
CA VAL A 385 4.96 8.77 26.77
C VAL A 385 3.86 9.41 27.57
N ASN A 386 2.63 9.40 27.06
CA ASN A 386 1.47 10.00 27.72
C ASN A 386 0.24 9.10 27.54
N GLU A 387 -0.77 9.37 28.34
CA GLU A 387 -2.12 8.85 28.15
C GLU A 387 -2.89 9.71 27.15
N ILE A 388 -4.01 9.18 26.63
CA ILE A 388 -4.95 9.93 25.80
C ILE A 388 -5.60 11.07 26.61
N SER A 389 -5.94 12.15 25.92
CA SER A 389 -6.59 13.31 26.54
C SER A 389 -7.97 12.99 27.12
N VAL A 390 -8.43 13.84 28.00
CA VAL A 390 -9.80 13.75 28.54
C VAL A 390 -10.84 13.89 27.43
N SER A 391 -10.57 14.74 26.44
CA SER A 391 -11.47 14.96 25.29
C SER A 391 -11.58 13.71 24.43
N LEU A 392 -10.49 13.01 24.17
CA LEU A 392 -10.51 11.76 23.39
C LEU A 392 -11.20 10.62 24.15
N ARG A 393 -10.98 10.49 25.47
CA ARG A 393 -11.72 9.53 26.33
C ARG A 393 -13.22 9.77 26.26
N LYS A 394 -13.64 11.02 26.39
CA LYS A 394 -15.04 11.40 26.27
C LYS A 394 -15.61 11.02 24.91
N ARG A 395 -14.91 11.34 23.82
CA ARG A 395 -15.33 11.01 22.45
C ARG A 395 -15.46 9.50 22.23
N LEU A 396 -14.55 8.69 22.77
CA LEU A 396 -14.64 7.23 22.71
C LEU A 396 -15.90 6.70 23.42
N LEU A 397 -16.20 7.21 24.62
CA LEU A 397 -17.41 6.84 25.37
C LEU A 397 -18.68 7.28 24.63
N GLU A 398 -18.72 8.49 24.09
CA GLU A 398 -19.85 9.02 23.32
C GLU A 398 -20.08 8.21 22.03
N ASN A 399 -19.03 7.65 21.45
CA ASN A 399 -19.09 6.75 20.29
C ASN A 399 -19.42 5.28 20.67
N GLY A 400 -19.81 5.05 21.93
CA GLY A 400 -20.33 3.75 22.39
C GLY A 400 -19.29 2.78 22.94
N MET A 401 -18.06 3.24 23.22
CA MET A 401 -17.06 2.41 23.90
C MET A 401 -17.53 2.10 25.34
N PRO A 402 -17.56 0.83 25.77
CA PRO A 402 -17.83 0.49 27.17
C PRO A 402 -16.78 1.07 28.12
N ASN A 403 -17.22 1.59 29.25
CA ASN A 403 -16.29 2.16 30.24
C ASN A 403 -15.26 1.13 30.76
N GLU A 404 -15.67 -0.13 30.86
CA GLU A 404 -14.77 -1.23 31.25
C GLU A 404 -13.65 -1.44 30.24
N GLU A 405 -13.97 -1.37 28.94
CA GLU A 405 -13.00 -1.48 27.84
C GLU A 405 -12.03 -0.28 27.87
N LEU A 406 -12.52 0.92 28.10
CA LEU A 406 -11.68 2.10 28.28
C LEU A 406 -10.73 1.96 29.46
N GLN A 407 -11.20 1.48 30.60
CA GLN A 407 -10.37 1.25 31.78
C GLN A 407 -9.32 0.16 31.55
N ALA A 408 -9.66 -0.90 30.84
CA ALA A 408 -8.73 -1.95 30.46
C ALA A 408 -7.62 -1.42 29.52
N LEU A 409 -7.99 -0.55 28.57
CA LEU A 409 -7.05 0.09 27.66
C LEU A 409 -6.06 1.01 28.39
N LEU A 410 -6.54 1.77 29.38
CA LEU A 410 -5.71 2.71 30.15
C LEU A 410 -4.85 2.03 31.21
N ASN A 411 -5.28 0.87 31.71
CA ASN A 411 -4.61 0.11 32.74
C ASN A 411 -4.42 -1.35 32.31
N PRO A 412 -3.58 -1.62 31.29
CA PRO A 412 -3.33 -3.00 30.87
C PRO A 412 -2.79 -3.77 32.07
N LYS A 413 -3.46 -4.89 32.42
CA LYS A 413 -2.97 -5.78 33.49
C LYS A 413 -1.57 -6.22 33.07
N LYS A 414 -0.54 -5.77 33.77
CA LYS A 414 0.79 -6.36 33.66
C LYS A 414 0.62 -7.84 33.98
N GLU A 415 0.76 -8.70 32.99
CA GLU A 415 0.91 -10.14 33.27
C GLU A 415 2.07 -10.27 34.24
N VAL A 416 1.74 -10.69 35.46
CA VAL A 416 2.74 -11.10 36.44
C VAL A 416 3.40 -12.33 35.81
N ASN A 417 4.57 -12.13 35.21
CA ASN A 417 5.42 -13.24 34.82
C ASN A 417 5.60 -14.10 36.07
N ALA A 418 4.85 -15.18 36.15
CA ALA A 418 5.10 -16.26 37.10
C ALA A 418 6.44 -16.90 36.67
N THR A 419 7.41 -16.65 37.50
CA THR A 419 8.76 -17.28 37.52
C THR A 419 8.77 -18.75 37.20
#